data_a471d5d98f3168c313b992a7d177378b
#
_entry.id   a471d5d98f3168c313b992a7d177378b
#
_cell.length_a   1.000
_cell.length_b   1.000
_cell.length_c   1.000
_cell.angle_alpha   90.00
_cell.angle_beta   90.00
_cell.angle_gamma   90.00
#
_symmetry.space_group_name_H-M   'P 1'
#
loop_
_entity.id
_entity.type
_entity.pdbx_description
1 polymer ?
#
loop_
_entity_poly.entity_id
_entity_poly.type
_entity_poly.pdbx_seq_one_letter_code
_entity_poly.pdbx_strand_id
1 'polypeptide(L)'
;IEPIINFVLGPNAQNSSKIANEDSQAFEFDDTNIFDLNRYAGTDRITSGSRIDYGIRTLIAKDDGQQSELLLAQSYRFAGSSSFGEASGLEHKKSDYIGRFTFFPNDAFNINYRFRLDRENFSPNRVELGLNLIHPQHTMGLDYILIDEQSETEEFGNREQLDLKINSQLLENWTSSLQLVQDFKDNSNRTIKASLGVTYTDECFTIG
;
A
#
# COMPACT_ATOMS: atom_id res chain seq x y z
N ILE A 1 14.84 14.73 -10.16
CA ILE A 1 13.73 15.24 -9.32
C ILE A 1 12.67 15.75 -10.26
N GLU A 2 11.44 15.29 -10.08
CA GLU A 2 10.29 15.61 -10.92
C GLU A 2 9.17 16.18 -10.04
N PRO A 3 8.85 17.47 -10.12
CA PRO A 3 7.64 18.00 -9.52
C PRO A 3 6.44 17.57 -10.35
N ILE A 4 5.37 17.15 -9.69
CA ILE A 4 4.14 16.70 -10.30
C ILE A 4 3.02 17.63 -9.84
N ILE A 5 2.26 18.18 -10.79
CA ILE A 5 1.08 18.98 -10.51
C ILE A 5 -0.02 18.55 -11.48
N ASN A 6 -1.17 18.17 -10.93
CA ASN A 6 -2.34 17.78 -11.69
C ASN A 6 -3.53 18.67 -11.27
N PHE A 7 -4.13 19.37 -12.22
CA PHE A 7 -5.34 20.15 -12.01
C PHE A 7 -6.54 19.37 -12.52
N VAL A 8 -7.46 19.05 -11.64
CA VAL A 8 -8.72 18.38 -12.00
C VAL A 8 -9.85 19.36 -11.80
N LEU A 9 -10.54 19.68 -12.90
CA LEU A 9 -11.73 20.49 -12.88
C LEU A 9 -12.94 19.60 -13.13
N GLY A 10 -13.81 19.52 -12.14
CA GLY A 10 -14.97 18.66 -12.18
C GLY A 10 -16.22 19.36 -11.64
N PRO A 11 -17.41 18.91 -12.02
CA PRO A 11 -18.65 19.40 -11.45
C PRO A 11 -18.72 19.09 -9.96
N ASN A 12 -19.45 19.92 -9.21
CA ASN A 12 -19.83 19.59 -7.85
C ASN A 12 -21.02 18.61 -7.89
N ALA A 13 -20.76 17.42 -8.42
CA ALA A 13 -21.76 16.35 -8.49
C ALA A 13 -21.75 15.57 -7.18
N GLN A 14 -22.90 15.41 -6.55
CA GLN A 14 -23.04 14.46 -5.46
C GLN A 14 -23.38 13.11 -6.07
N ASN A 15 -22.66 12.07 -5.66
CA ASN A 15 -23.02 10.70 -5.97
C ASN A 15 -24.43 10.44 -5.40
N SER A 16 -25.42 10.37 -6.26
CA SER A 16 -26.82 10.30 -5.85
C SER A 16 -27.13 8.95 -5.18
N SER A 17 -27.75 8.99 -4.01
CA SER A 17 -28.26 7.77 -3.36
C SER A 17 -29.40 7.08 -4.14
N LYS A 18 -29.94 7.74 -5.18
CA LYS A 18 -30.96 7.16 -6.08
C LYS A 18 -30.36 6.28 -7.16
N ILE A 19 -29.06 6.39 -7.41
CA ILE A 19 -28.34 5.51 -8.33
C ILE A 19 -27.78 4.36 -7.48
N ALA A 20 -28.18 3.14 -7.80
CA ALA A 20 -27.62 1.96 -7.17
C ALA A 20 -26.09 1.95 -7.38
N ASN A 21 -25.36 1.63 -6.35
CA ASN A 21 -23.90 1.46 -6.45
C ASN A 21 -23.62 -0.04 -6.51
N GLU A 22 -23.41 -0.55 -7.72
CA GLU A 22 -23.17 -1.97 -7.96
C GLU A 22 -21.69 -2.29 -8.17
N ASP A 23 -20.91 -1.34 -8.72
CA ASP A 23 -19.52 -1.56 -9.13
C ASP A 23 -18.51 -0.57 -8.54
N SER A 24 -18.98 0.52 -7.92
CA SER A 24 -18.07 1.57 -7.45
C SER A 24 -17.77 1.46 -5.97
N GLN A 25 -16.59 0.97 -5.67
CA GLN A 25 -16.01 1.00 -4.33
C GLN A 25 -15.03 2.17 -4.21
N ALA A 26 -14.99 2.82 -3.06
CA ALA A 26 -13.93 3.75 -2.76
C ALA A 26 -12.63 2.94 -2.55
N PHE A 27 -11.62 3.23 -3.35
CA PHE A 27 -10.29 2.73 -3.04
C PHE A 27 -9.72 3.50 -1.85
N GLU A 28 -8.96 2.81 -1.04
CA GLU A 28 -8.16 3.47 -0.04
C GLU A 28 -7.20 4.46 -0.70
N PHE A 29 -7.14 5.67 -0.15
CA PHE A 29 -6.31 6.74 -0.69
C PHE A 29 -4.83 6.45 -0.44
N ASP A 30 -4.07 6.28 -1.51
CA ASP A 30 -2.66 5.95 -1.45
C ASP A 30 -1.84 6.54 -2.64
N ASP A 31 -0.59 6.13 -2.73
CA ASP A 31 0.35 6.56 -3.76
C ASP A 31 0.00 6.09 -5.18
N THR A 32 -0.88 5.10 -5.32
CA THR A 32 -1.29 4.57 -6.63
C THR A 32 -2.42 5.38 -7.25
N ASN A 33 -3.28 6.00 -6.44
CA ASN A 33 -4.49 6.67 -6.92
C ASN A 33 -4.53 8.19 -6.69
N ILE A 34 -3.48 8.76 -6.07
CA ILE A 34 -3.47 10.20 -5.77
C ILE A 34 -3.60 11.08 -7.00
N PHE A 35 -3.06 10.66 -8.15
CA PHE A 35 -3.12 11.42 -9.41
C PHE A 35 -4.21 10.95 -10.36
N ASP A 36 -5.06 10.00 -9.95
CA ASP A 36 -6.16 9.50 -10.77
C ASP A 36 -7.27 10.54 -10.90
N LEU A 37 -7.89 10.61 -12.08
CA LEU A 37 -9.05 11.48 -12.32
C LEU A 37 -10.25 11.03 -11.50
N ASN A 38 -10.52 9.74 -11.47
CA ASN A 38 -11.55 9.13 -10.64
C ASN A 38 -10.90 8.19 -9.62
N ARG A 39 -11.18 8.39 -8.34
CA ARG A 39 -10.66 7.58 -7.23
C ARG A 39 -11.66 6.53 -6.75
N TYR A 40 -12.73 6.29 -7.51
CA TYR A 40 -13.63 5.16 -7.35
C TYR A 40 -13.32 4.10 -8.41
N ALA A 41 -13.40 2.83 -8.04
CA ALA A 41 -13.53 1.75 -9.00
C ALA A 41 -14.87 1.85 -9.69
N GLY A 42 -14.97 1.32 -10.90
CA GLY A 42 -16.22 1.26 -11.63
C GLY A 42 -16.69 2.61 -12.21
N THR A 43 -17.96 2.69 -12.53
CA THR A 43 -18.57 3.79 -13.29
C THR A 43 -19.72 4.49 -12.57
N ASP A 44 -20.25 3.90 -11.50
CA ASP A 44 -21.45 4.40 -10.80
C ASP A 44 -21.17 5.63 -9.94
N ARG A 45 -19.94 5.81 -9.52
CA ARG A 45 -19.49 6.95 -8.71
C ARG A 45 -18.31 7.67 -9.33
N ILE A 46 -18.28 8.97 -9.11
CA ILE A 46 -17.19 9.84 -9.56
C ILE A 46 -16.63 10.65 -8.39
N THR A 47 -15.34 10.93 -8.46
CA THR A 47 -14.72 11.92 -7.57
C THR A 47 -15.21 13.30 -7.93
N SER A 48 -15.98 13.93 -7.05
CA SER A 48 -16.61 15.22 -7.29
C SER A 48 -15.71 16.40 -6.92
N GLY A 49 -16.02 17.57 -7.50
CA GLY A 49 -15.36 18.82 -7.19
C GLY A 49 -14.07 19.05 -7.98
N SER A 50 -13.52 20.24 -7.76
CA SER A 50 -12.25 20.64 -8.40
C SER A 50 -11.12 20.61 -7.39
N ARG A 51 -9.97 20.09 -7.81
CA ARG A 51 -8.82 19.88 -6.94
C ARG A 51 -7.49 20.09 -7.68
N ILE A 52 -6.46 20.24 -6.90
CA ILE A 52 -5.08 20.16 -7.32
C ILE A 52 -4.40 19.01 -6.57
N ASP A 53 -3.79 18.10 -7.32
CA ASP A 53 -2.94 17.06 -6.78
C ASP A 53 -1.49 17.44 -7.05
N TYR A 54 -0.65 17.46 -6.06
CA TYR A 54 0.73 17.88 -6.19
C TYR A 54 1.67 16.99 -5.41
N GLY A 55 2.89 16.89 -5.92
CA GLY A 55 3.90 16.05 -5.31
C GLY A 55 5.28 16.23 -5.90
N ILE A 56 6.20 15.50 -5.35
CA ILE A 56 7.58 15.41 -5.80
C ILE A 56 7.93 13.94 -5.96
N ARG A 57 8.51 13.59 -7.10
CA ARG A 57 9.09 12.28 -7.36
C ARG A 57 10.59 12.42 -7.62
N THR A 58 11.37 11.59 -6.97
CA THR A 58 12.80 11.47 -7.21
C THR A 58 13.11 10.04 -7.61
N LEU A 59 13.77 9.88 -8.76
CA LEU A 59 14.26 8.60 -9.24
C LEU A 59 15.78 8.62 -9.23
N ILE A 60 16.37 7.57 -8.72
CA ILE A 60 17.80 7.29 -8.77
C ILE A 60 17.94 5.97 -9.52
N ALA A 61 18.39 6.04 -10.76
CA ALA A 61 18.66 4.88 -11.60
C ALA A 61 20.14 4.51 -11.50
N LYS A 62 20.42 3.22 -11.48
CA LYS A 62 21.75 2.65 -11.60
C LYS A 62 21.98 2.12 -13.02
N ASP A 63 23.23 1.93 -13.38
CA ASP A 63 23.63 1.41 -14.68
C ASP A 63 23.16 -0.03 -14.92
N ASP A 64 22.91 -0.80 -13.86
CA ASP A 64 22.35 -2.16 -13.90
C ASP A 64 20.82 -2.20 -14.12
N GLY A 65 20.17 -1.04 -14.25
CA GLY A 65 18.73 -0.91 -14.45
C GLY A 65 17.89 -0.86 -13.16
N GLN A 66 18.51 -1.01 -11.99
CA GLN A 66 17.81 -0.87 -10.72
C GLN A 66 17.43 0.60 -10.47
N GLN A 67 16.25 0.82 -9.91
CA GLN A 67 15.73 2.14 -9.64
C GLN A 67 15.23 2.28 -8.20
N SER A 68 15.75 3.28 -7.50
CA SER A 68 15.21 3.72 -6.22
C SER A 68 14.30 4.93 -6.44
N GLU A 69 13.18 4.97 -5.75
CA GLU A 69 12.16 6.00 -5.93
C GLU A 69 11.72 6.57 -4.59
N LEU A 70 11.54 7.87 -4.55
CA LEU A 70 10.82 8.57 -3.49
C LEU A 70 9.69 9.36 -4.13
N LEU A 71 8.46 9.12 -3.67
CA LEU A 71 7.27 9.91 -3.99
C LEU A 71 6.71 10.51 -2.69
N LEU A 72 6.45 11.81 -2.70
CA LEU A 72 5.69 12.51 -1.66
C LEU A 72 4.61 13.34 -2.34
N ALA A 73 3.37 13.22 -1.90
CA ALA A 73 2.26 13.89 -2.55
C ALA A 73 1.11 14.22 -1.59
N GLN A 74 0.30 15.21 -1.98
CA GLN A 74 -0.89 15.65 -1.29
C GLN A 74 -1.92 16.19 -2.29
N SER A 75 -3.20 16.10 -1.95
CA SER A 75 -4.31 16.65 -2.74
C SER A 75 -4.97 17.81 -1.99
N TYR A 76 -5.38 18.86 -2.72
CA TYR A 76 -6.15 19.97 -2.18
C TYR A 76 -7.39 20.23 -3.03
N ARG A 77 -8.56 20.06 -2.42
CA ARG A 77 -9.86 20.34 -3.06
C ARG A 77 -10.24 21.80 -2.79
N PHE A 78 -10.30 22.60 -3.84
CA PHE A 78 -10.64 24.03 -3.74
C PHE A 78 -12.11 24.31 -4.04
N ALA A 79 -12.85 23.39 -4.68
CA ALA A 79 -14.27 23.52 -4.93
C ALA A 79 -14.99 22.16 -4.80
N GLY A 80 -16.26 22.22 -4.37
CA GLY A 80 -17.07 21.02 -4.16
C GLY A 80 -16.96 20.43 -2.77
N SER A 81 -17.78 19.41 -2.50
CA SER A 81 -17.79 18.62 -1.27
C SER A 81 -17.04 17.31 -1.44
N SER A 82 -16.59 16.72 -0.34
CA SER A 82 -16.07 15.34 -0.40
C SER A 82 -17.17 14.36 -0.70
N SER A 83 -16.88 13.39 -1.55
CA SER A 83 -17.68 12.21 -1.77
C SER A 83 -17.17 10.99 -1.01
N PHE A 84 -16.08 11.16 -0.26
CA PHE A 84 -15.43 10.12 0.53
C PHE A 84 -15.83 10.24 2.00
N GLY A 85 -15.89 9.09 2.68
CA GLY A 85 -16.23 9.01 4.10
C GLY A 85 -15.11 9.49 5.02
N GLU A 86 -15.40 9.49 6.31
CA GLU A 86 -14.43 9.76 7.37
C GLU A 86 -13.31 8.70 7.35
N ALA A 87 -12.13 9.10 7.80
CA ALA A 87 -10.90 8.30 7.79
C ALA A 87 -10.37 7.88 6.39
N SER A 88 -11.01 8.31 5.30
CA SER A 88 -10.53 8.04 3.94
C SER A 88 -9.23 8.81 3.59
N GLY A 89 -8.86 9.81 4.39
CA GLY A 89 -7.78 10.77 4.08
C GLY A 89 -8.15 11.79 3.01
N LEU A 90 -9.41 11.79 2.52
CA LEU A 90 -9.96 12.70 1.50
C LEU A 90 -11.20 13.47 1.97
N GLU A 91 -11.65 13.25 3.19
CA GLU A 91 -12.86 13.85 3.77
C GLU A 91 -12.78 15.38 3.85
N HIS A 92 -11.59 15.93 4.07
CA HIS A 92 -11.35 17.38 4.18
C HIS A 92 -10.86 17.99 2.87
N LYS A 93 -10.68 19.33 2.87
CA LYS A 93 -10.13 20.06 1.72
C LYS A 93 -8.69 19.67 1.42
N LYS A 94 -7.86 19.52 2.45
CA LYS A 94 -6.53 18.93 2.35
C LYS A 94 -6.63 17.45 2.61
N SER A 95 -6.05 16.66 1.75
CA SER A 95 -5.88 15.23 2.00
C SER A 95 -4.79 14.97 3.02
N ASP A 96 -4.73 13.74 3.49
CA ASP A 96 -3.56 13.21 4.16
C ASP A 96 -2.33 13.28 3.26
N TYR A 97 -1.14 13.22 3.85
CA TYR A 97 0.11 13.09 3.13
C TYR A 97 0.33 11.65 2.70
N ILE A 98 0.67 11.48 1.43
CA ILE A 98 0.96 10.18 0.84
C ILE A 98 2.43 10.10 0.50
N GLY A 99 3.04 8.96 0.77
CA GLY A 99 4.41 8.72 0.37
C GLY A 99 4.72 7.28 0.02
N ARG A 100 5.67 7.13 -0.89
CA ARG A 100 6.28 5.85 -1.24
C ARG A 100 7.79 6.02 -1.32
N PHE A 101 8.51 5.13 -0.68
CA PHE A 101 9.95 5.00 -0.79
C PHE A 101 10.30 3.58 -1.18
N THR A 102 10.94 3.43 -2.32
CA THR A 102 11.44 2.16 -2.82
C THR A 102 12.95 2.26 -2.95
N PHE A 103 13.68 1.36 -2.33
CA PHE A 103 15.13 1.39 -2.32
C PHE A 103 15.72 0.05 -2.73
N PHE A 104 16.51 0.07 -3.79
CA PHE A 104 17.20 -1.09 -4.36
C PHE A 104 18.71 -0.80 -4.40
N PRO A 105 19.46 -1.02 -3.31
CA PRO A 105 20.90 -0.81 -3.29
C PRO A 105 21.67 -1.84 -4.11
N ASN A 106 21.14 -3.05 -4.24
CA ASN A 106 21.69 -4.17 -5.02
C ASN A 106 20.61 -5.24 -5.22
N ASP A 107 20.93 -6.31 -5.96
CA ASP A 107 20.01 -7.43 -6.23
C ASP A 107 19.67 -8.27 -4.99
N ALA A 108 20.50 -8.18 -3.95
CA ALA A 108 20.34 -8.98 -2.73
C ALA A 108 19.42 -8.34 -1.70
N PHE A 109 19.06 -7.07 -1.85
CA PHE A 109 18.30 -6.35 -0.84
C PHE A 109 17.38 -5.30 -1.45
N ASN A 110 16.13 -5.25 -1.01
CA ASN A 110 15.24 -4.15 -1.32
C ASN A 110 14.33 -3.78 -0.13
N ILE A 111 13.94 -2.51 -0.12
CA ILE A 111 12.98 -1.93 0.83
C ILE A 111 11.87 -1.28 0.03
N ASN A 112 10.62 -1.56 0.43
CA ASN A 112 9.44 -0.84 -0.01
C ASN A 112 8.76 -0.26 1.24
N TYR A 113 8.60 1.04 1.28
CA TYR A 113 7.92 1.73 2.36
C TYR A 113 6.86 2.64 1.79
N ARG A 114 5.59 2.43 2.18
CA ARG A 114 4.44 3.23 1.78
C ARG A 114 3.77 3.75 3.03
N PHE A 115 3.27 4.97 2.97
CA PHE A 115 2.61 5.56 4.13
C PHE A 115 1.52 6.55 3.73
N ARG A 116 0.53 6.66 4.61
CA ARG A 116 -0.43 7.75 4.69
C ARG A 116 -0.35 8.34 6.09
N LEU A 117 -0.05 9.64 6.17
CA LEU A 117 0.07 10.38 7.42
C LEU A 117 -1.04 11.40 7.51
N ASP A 118 -1.61 11.54 8.69
CA ASP A 118 -2.62 12.56 8.97
C ASP A 118 -2.12 13.97 8.60
N ARG A 119 -2.99 14.77 8.01
CA ARG A 119 -2.70 16.10 7.49
C ARG A 119 -2.35 17.14 8.55
N GLU A 120 -2.72 16.92 9.82
CA GLU A 120 -2.56 17.91 10.90
C GLU A 120 -1.42 17.56 11.83
N ASN A 121 -1.33 16.31 12.25
CA ASN A 121 -0.39 15.87 13.29
C ASN A 121 0.67 14.89 12.79
N PHE A 122 0.61 14.48 11.51
CA PHE A 122 1.51 13.48 10.89
C PHE A 122 1.47 12.10 11.55
N SER A 123 0.41 11.79 12.30
CA SER A 123 0.24 10.42 12.80
C SER A 123 0.08 9.44 11.64
N PRO A 124 0.60 8.22 11.75
CA PRO A 124 0.47 7.23 10.70
C PRO A 124 -0.94 6.65 10.70
N ASN A 125 -1.73 6.93 9.65
CA ASN A 125 -3.01 6.28 9.38
C ASN A 125 -2.82 4.96 8.63
N ARG A 126 -1.73 4.87 7.83
CA ARG A 126 -1.30 3.64 7.17
C ARG A 126 0.20 3.60 7.03
N VAL A 127 0.77 2.45 7.29
CA VAL A 127 2.19 2.13 7.03
C VAL A 127 2.28 0.74 6.45
N GLU A 128 3.01 0.60 5.37
CA GLU A 128 3.42 -0.67 4.81
C GLU A 128 4.94 -0.67 4.66
N LEU A 129 5.58 -1.66 5.22
CA LEU A 129 7.01 -1.86 5.10
C LEU A 129 7.28 -3.26 4.61
N GLY A 130 7.89 -3.38 3.42
CA GLY A 130 8.38 -4.62 2.87
C GLY A 130 9.90 -4.62 2.82
N LEU A 131 10.52 -5.64 3.39
CA LEU A 131 11.95 -5.88 3.33
C LEU A 131 12.20 -7.23 2.65
N ASN A 132 13.07 -7.28 1.67
CA ASN A 132 13.44 -8.53 1.03
C ASN A 132 14.96 -8.67 1.00
N LEU A 133 15.42 -9.83 1.46
CA LEU A 133 16.80 -10.29 1.36
C LEU A 133 16.84 -11.49 0.40
N ILE A 134 17.69 -11.40 -0.60
CA ILE A 134 17.80 -12.40 -1.65
C ILE A 134 19.25 -12.88 -1.71
N HIS A 135 19.44 -14.13 -1.38
CA HIS A 135 20.70 -14.84 -1.54
C HIS A 135 20.44 -16.04 -2.49
N PRO A 136 21.40 -16.50 -3.28
CA PRO A 136 21.19 -17.61 -4.21
C PRO A 136 20.53 -18.85 -3.62
N GLN A 137 20.77 -19.15 -2.35
CA GLN A 137 20.23 -20.31 -1.64
C GLN A 137 19.12 -19.94 -0.63
N HIS A 138 18.94 -18.66 -0.28
CA HIS A 138 18.05 -18.24 0.79
C HIS A 138 17.32 -16.97 0.39
N THR A 139 16.02 -16.93 0.63
CA THR A 139 15.25 -15.68 0.53
C THR A 139 14.53 -15.43 1.83
N MET A 140 14.53 -14.17 2.26
CA MET A 140 13.78 -13.72 3.43
C MET A 140 12.95 -12.52 3.05
N GLY A 141 11.65 -12.58 3.32
CA GLY A 141 10.71 -11.48 3.21
C GLY A 141 10.14 -11.12 4.59
N LEU A 142 10.06 -9.85 4.88
CA LEU A 142 9.39 -9.29 6.05
C LEU A 142 8.43 -8.22 5.57
N ASP A 143 7.13 -8.45 5.77
CA ASP A 143 6.08 -7.49 5.44
C ASP A 143 5.39 -7.05 6.73
N TYR A 144 5.38 -5.75 6.99
CA TYR A 144 4.65 -5.14 8.10
C TYR A 144 3.58 -4.21 7.55
N ILE A 145 2.38 -4.31 8.07
CA ILE A 145 1.26 -3.43 7.76
C ILE A 145 0.63 -2.91 9.04
N LEU A 146 0.47 -1.58 9.09
CA LEU A 146 -0.31 -0.87 10.08
C LEU A 146 -1.40 -0.09 9.34
N ILE A 147 -2.65 -0.30 9.71
CA ILE A 147 -3.81 0.49 9.29
C ILE A 147 -4.52 0.92 10.57
N ASP A 148 -4.47 2.22 10.85
CA ASP A 148 -5.15 2.85 11.99
C ASP A 148 -6.31 3.68 11.46
N GLU A 149 -7.43 3.02 11.17
CA GLU A 149 -8.65 3.67 10.71
C GLU A 149 -9.64 3.77 11.87
N GLN A 150 -9.92 5.00 12.27
CA GLN A 150 -10.95 5.32 13.27
C GLN A 150 -12.35 5.39 12.64
N SER A 151 -12.58 4.73 11.52
CA SER A 151 -13.89 4.69 10.86
C SER A 151 -14.79 3.63 11.48
N GLU A 152 -16.01 4.01 11.79
CA GLU A 152 -17.07 3.07 12.26
C GLU A 152 -17.53 2.10 11.13
N THR A 153 -17.11 2.29 9.90
CA THR A 153 -17.39 1.39 8.80
C THR A 153 -16.29 0.33 8.74
N GLU A 154 -16.66 -0.92 9.04
CA GLU A 154 -15.77 -2.09 9.12
C GLU A 154 -15.04 -2.45 7.80
N GLU A 155 -15.17 -1.67 6.73
CA GLU A 155 -14.69 -2.03 5.40
C GLU A 155 -13.15 -2.12 5.33
N PHE A 156 -12.43 -1.38 6.19
CA PHE A 156 -10.96 -1.37 6.25
C PHE A 156 -10.40 -1.48 7.67
N GLY A 157 -11.07 -2.09 8.59
CA GLY A 157 -10.79 -2.12 10.03
C GLY A 157 -9.32 -2.10 10.45
N ASN A 158 -9.03 -1.55 11.61
CA ASN A 158 -7.70 -1.49 12.22
C ASN A 158 -6.95 -2.82 12.07
N ARG A 159 -5.74 -2.75 11.54
CA ARG A 159 -4.88 -3.91 11.31
C ARG A 159 -3.44 -3.57 11.67
N GLU A 160 -2.81 -4.43 12.43
CA GLU A 160 -1.38 -4.38 12.66
C GLU A 160 -0.83 -5.80 12.56
N GLN A 161 -0.08 -6.08 11.49
CA GLN A 161 0.38 -7.43 11.17
C GLN A 161 1.83 -7.44 10.71
N LEU A 162 2.51 -8.52 11.05
CA LEU A 162 3.84 -8.85 10.57
C LEU A 162 3.78 -10.23 9.88
N ASP A 163 4.24 -10.32 8.65
CA ASP A 163 4.41 -11.57 7.90
C ASP A 163 5.89 -11.79 7.62
N LEU A 164 6.45 -12.84 8.21
CA LEU A 164 7.82 -13.29 7.98
C LEU A 164 7.79 -14.53 7.09
N LYS A 165 8.52 -14.50 5.98
CA LYS A 165 8.70 -15.62 5.04
C LYS A 165 10.18 -15.89 4.88
N ILE A 166 10.56 -17.15 5.01
CA ILE A 166 11.93 -17.60 4.77
C ILE A 166 11.86 -18.84 3.87
N ASN A 167 12.58 -18.80 2.76
CA ASN A 167 12.78 -19.97 1.91
C ASN A 167 14.27 -20.26 1.82
N SER A 168 14.64 -21.53 1.95
CA SER A 168 16.03 -21.95 1.96
C SER A 168 16.22 -23.21 1.15
N GLN A 169 17.18 -23.21 0.26
CA GLN A 169 17.67 -24.43 -0.39
C GLN A 169 18.69 -25.10 0.56
N LEU A 170 18.26 -26.20 1.15
CA LEU A 170 19.08 -26.92 2.15
C LEU A 170 20.11 -27.82 1.46
N LEU A 171 19.72 -28.48 0.38
CA LEU A 171 20.52 -29.37 -0.45
C LEU A 171 20.09 -29.18 -1.91
N GLU A 172 20.76 -29.83 -2.85
CA GLU A 172 20.48 -29.70 -4.29
C GLU A 172 19.00 -29.89 -4.64
N ASN A 173 18.35 -30.88 -4.01
CA ASN A 173 16.95 -31.22 -4.28
C ASN A 173 16.00 -30.90 -3.10
N TRP A 174 16.48 -30.29 -2.02
CA TRP A 174 15.69 -30.05 -0.83
C TRP A 174 15.54 -28.55 -0.57
N THR A 175 14.29 -28.12 -0.47
CA THR A 175 13.95 -26.75 -0.06
C THR A 175 13.14 -26.75 1.22
N SER A 176 13.33 -25.75 2.05
CA SER A 176 12.48 -25.50 3.21
C SER A 176 11.80 -24.16 3.09
N SER A 177 10.58 -24.05 3.60
CA SER A 177 9.82 -22.80 3.70
C SER A 177 9.28 -22.62 5.10
N LEU A 178 9.42 -21.41 5.62
CA LEU A 178 8.82 -20.97 6.87
C LEU A 178 7.95 -19.75 6.58
N GLN A 179 6.75 -19.73 7.13
CA GLN A 179 5.94 -18.51 7.20
C GLN A 179 5.37 -18.34 8.59
N LEU A 180 5.49 -17.13 9.13
CA LEU A 180 4.91 -16.72 10.41
C LEU A 180 4.15 -15.42 10.21
N VAL A 181 2.85 -15.41 10.51
CA VAL A 181 2.01 -14.21 10.50
C VAL A 181 1.56 -13.92 11.93
N GLN A 182 1.94 -12.74 12.40
CA GLN A 182 1.62 -12.23 13.73
C GLN A 182 0.65 -11.07 13.62
N ASP A 183 -0.39 -11.06 14.44
CA ASP A 183 -1.34 -9.96 14.60
C ASP A 183 -1.09 -9.27 15.94
N PHE A 184 -0.93 -7.95 15.90
CA PHE A 184 -0.70 -7.11 17.09
C PHE A 184 -1.90 -6.23 17.42
N LYS A 185 -3.02 -6.40 16.71
CA LYS A 185 -4.25 -5.63 16.95
C LYS A 185 -4.68 -5.73 18.42
N ASP A 186 -5.10 -4.61 18.98
CA ASP A 186 -5.66 -4.50 20.34
C ASP A 186 -4.70 -4.99 21.46
N ASN A 187 -3.39 -4.80 21.30
CA ASN A 187 -2.34 -5.30 22.20
C ASN A 187 -2.39 -6.83 22.42
N SER A 188 -3.08 -7.54 21.55
CA SER A 188 -3.12 -9.01 21.57
C SER A 188 -2.11 -9.56 20.58
N ASN A 189 -0.98 -10.07 21.06
CA ASN A 189 -0.03 -10.79 20.21
C ASN A 189 -0.63 -12.15 19.85
N ARG A 190 -1.24 -12.26 18.65
CA ARG A 190 -1.82 -13.51 18.18
C ARG A 190 -1.14 -14.00 16.92
N THR A 191 -0.68 -15.24 16.95
CA THR A 191 -0.22 -15.91 15.72
C THR A 191 -1.42 -16.32 14.90
N ILE A 192 -1.58 -15.72 13.70
CA ILE A 192 -2.64 -16.07 12.75
C ILE A 192 -2.23 -17.29 11.92
N LYS A 193 -0.96 -17.36 11.54
CA LYS A 193 -0.43 -18.43 10.71
C LYS A 193 0.99 -18.77 11.12
N ALA A 194 1.25 -20.05 11.25
CA ALA A 194 2.59 -20.60 11.33
C ALA A 194 2.64 -21.82 10.42
N SER A 195 3.55 -21.85 9.47
CA SER A 195 3.75 -22.99 8.58
C SER A 195 5.22 -23.27 8.39
N LEU A 196 5.56 -24.53 8.38
CA LEU A 196 6.88 -25.05 8.04
C LEU A 196 6.68 -26.12 6.97
N GLY A 197 7.37 -25.97 5.85
CA GLY A 197 7.36 -26.95 4.76
C GLY A 197 8.78 -27.39 4.45
N VAL A 198 8.90 -28.65 4.03
CA VAL A 198 10.13 -29.19 3.45
C VAL A 198 9.73 -29.93 2.18
N THR A 199 10.31 -29.55 1.06
CA THR A 199 9.97 -30.11 -0.25
C THR A 199 11.21 -30.73 -0.90
N TYR A 200 11.05 -31.92 -1.38
CA TYR A 200 12.01 -32.58 -2.26
C TYR A 200 11.53 -32.47 -3.71
N THR A 201 12.42 -32.08 -4.60
CA THR A 201 12.13 -31.99 -6.05
C THR A 201 13.31 -32.55 -6.83
N ASP A 202 13.04 -33.53 -7.72
CA ASP A 202 13.98 -33.99 -8.73
C ASP A 202 13.36 -33.91 -10.14
N GLU A 203 14.02 -34.50 -11.14
CA GLU A 203 13.56 -34.49 -12.53
C GLU A 203 12.23 -35.22 -12.76
N CYS A 204 11.81 -36.09 -11.83
CA CYS A 204 10.70 -37.01 -12.02
C CYS A 204 9.50 -36.72 -11.11
N PHE A 205 9.73 -36.20 -9.89
CA PHE A 205 8.65 -35.98 -8.91
C PHE A 205 8.97 -34.90 -7.89
N THR A 206 7.92 -34.39 -7.27
CA THR A 206 7.99 -33.45 -6.15
C THR A 206 7.17 -34.01 -4.99
N ILE A 207 7.76 -34.02 -3.78
CA ILE A 207 7.11 -34.42 -2.52
C ILE A 207 7.35 -33.31 -1.50
N GLY A 208 6.27 -32.84 -0.83
CA GLY A 208 6.32 -31.81 0.19
C GLY A 208 5.25 -32.00 1.26
#